data_6ae62bb892ef89a6c521aa6dd335d7a2
#
_entry.id   6ae62bb892ef89a6c521aa6dd335d7a2
#
_cell.length_a   1.000
_cell.length_b   1.000
_cell.length_c   1.000
_cell.angle_alpha   90.00
_cell.angle_beta   90.00
_cell.angle_gamma   90.00
#
_symmetry.space_group_name_H-M   'P 1'
#
loop_
_entity.id
_entity.type
_entity.pdbx_description
1 polymer ?
#
loop_
_entity_poly.entity_id
_entity_poly.type
_entity_poly.pdbx_seq_one_letter_code
_entity_poly.pdbx_strand_id
1 'polypeptide(L)'
;MKNELLPVLRFVQTCQKQSAGSTEPTFYPALQALLETLAGKGSHLKGLQIQVNPRKTEGGMPDLLLKIGADQLIGVVEVKHPAKVSNDTFFDLCVGEQVKRYRDAFGTVLVTNLTRWILLTPEMGSTKKDLKTAPACILLDSLEDEVDESAAAGLVTLLDQFLDSLPQAESRPKPLAQKMARRAQILYQEVLSELQAESAGQDGEMLTMLRNASNALRSDFSYVGNVPPMEVMESFADTVAQAVTYGLFYARLDARNRDDFSLGNALSHFPQSVPVLYELISLATKPAYSGSPFADAVRSIVALLALCDPEQVQANLLKEKKHDPVVYLYEDFLHAYNPQVQDVRGVYYTPPEIVRYMVKVTGEILTKHFGIATLNDERVAILDPASGT
;
A
#
# COMPACT_ATOMS: atom_id res chain seq x y z
N MET A 1 -12.82 -36.15 -2.40
CA MET A 1 -13.04 -35.80 -0.98
C MET A 1 -11.84 -36.12 -0.11
N LYS A 2 -11.47 -37.40 0.18
CA LYS A 2 -10.32 -37.72 1.06
C LYS A 2 -8.97 -37.13 0.64
N ASN A 3 -8.66 -37.05 -0.65
CA ASN A 3 -7.38 -36.47 -1.14
C ASN A 3 -7.30 -34.95 -0.99
N GLU A 4 -8.42 -34.25 -0.95
CA GLU A 4 -8.46 -32.79 -0.82
C GLU A 4 -8.20 -32.33 0.61
N LEU A 5 -8.58 -33.15 1.60
CA LEU A 5 -8.39 -32.87 3.03
C LEU A 5 -7.01 -33.31 3.54
N LEU A 6 -6.28 -34.13 2.80
CA LEU A 6 -4.98 -34.66 3.20
C LEU A 6 -3.96 -33.58 3.61
N PRO A 7 -3.88 -32.41 2.95
CA PRO A 7 -2.99 -31.33 3.39
C PRO A 7 -3.28 -30.83 4.81
N VAL A 8 -4.56 -30.66 5.15
CA VAL A 8 -4.99 -30.22 6.48
C VAL A 8 -4.66 -31.26 7.53
N LEU A 9 -4.96 -32.55 7.26
CA LEU A 9 -4.64 -33.65 8.17
C LEU A 9 -3.15 -33.76 8.45
N ARG A 10 -2.31 -33.63 7.41
CA ARG A 10 -0.84 -33.59 7.56
C ARG A 10 -0.37 -32.41 8.37
N PHE A 11 -0.94 -31.25 8.14
CA PHE A 11 -0.63 -30.02 8.90
C PHE A 11 -0.89 -30.24 10.38
N VAL A 12 -2.08 -30.72 10.75
CA VAL A 12 -2.44 -30.95 12.15
C VAL A 12 -1.52 -31.99 12.80
N GLN A 13 -1.28 -33.12 12.15
CA GLN A 13 -0.35 -34.15 12.65
C GLN A 13 1.05 -33.60 12.89
N THR A 14 1.52 -32.71 12.02
CA THR A 14 2.83 -32.07 12.17
C THR A 14 2.84 -31.13 13.37
N CYS A 15 1.79 -30.30 13.53
CA CYS A 15 1.65 -29.38 14.66
C CYS A 15 1.55 -30.13 15.99
N GLN A 16 0.78 -31.23 16.04
CA GLN A 16 0.66 -32.09 17.22
C GLN A 16 2.02 -32.67 17.67
N LYS A 17 2.81 -33.15 16.71
CA LYS A 17 4.16 -33.68 17.00
C LYS A 17 5.13 -32.62 17.51
N GLN A 18 4.93 -31.38 17.14
CA GLN A 18 5.82 -30.25 17.44
C GLN A 18 5.37 -29.43 18.66
N SER A 19 4.20 -29.70 19.26
CA SER A 19 3.57 -28.83 20.24
C SER A 19 4.31 -28.78 21.59
N ALA A 20 4.96 -29.86 22.02
CA ALA A 20 5.61 -29.94 23.31
C ALA A 20 6.87 -29.04 23.38
N GLY A 21 6.80 -27.95 24.17
CA GLY A 21 7.91 -27.02 24.39
C GLY A 21 8.27 -26.12 23.22
N SER A 22 7.41 -26.01 22.20
CA SER A 22 7.64 -25.22 20.99
C SER A 22 7.35 -23.74 21.18
N THR A 23 7.81 -22.96 20.20
CA THR A 23 7.49 -21.53 20.02
C THR A 23 6.71 -21.33 18.72
N GLU A 24 6.08 -20.17 18.55
CA GLU A 24 5.32 -19.85 17.33
C GLU A 24 6.07 -20.17 16.03
N PRO A 25 7.36 -19.80 15.85
CA PRO A 25 8.12 -20.10 14.64
C PRO A 25 8.23 -21.59 14.29
N THR A 26 8.06 -22.49 15.26
CA THR A 26 8.10 -23.92 15.02
C THR A 26 7.02 -24.40 14.05
N PHE A 27 5.88 -23.70 14.01
CA PHE A 27 4.74 -24.07 13.16
C PHE A 27 4.77 -23.48 11.76
N TYR A 28 5.62 -22.48 11.49
CA TYR A 28 5.66 -21.79 10.19
C TYR A 28 5.96 -22.73 9.01
N PRO A 29 6.90 -23.69 9.08
CA PRO A 29 7.13 -24.59 7.96
C PRO A 29 5.93 -25.49 7.63
N ALA A 30 5.18 -25.94 8.65
CA ALA A 30 3.98 -26.75 8.44
C ALA A 30 2.86 -25.92 7.79
N LEU A 31 2.71 -24.68 8.23
CA LEU A 31 1.73 -23.75 7.66
C LEU A 31 2.09 -23.33 6.22
N GLN A 32 3.36 -23.05 5.96
CA GLN A 32 3.85 -22.77 4.62
C GLN A 32 3.57 -23.94 3.68
N ALA A 33 3.90 -25.18 4.05
CA ALA A 33 3.64 -26.38 3.26
C ALA A 33 2.13 -26.59 2.99
N LEU A 34 1.26 -26.28 3.97
CA LEU A 34 -0.19 -26.32 3.78
C LEU A 34 -0.64 -25.33 2.71
N LEU A 35 -0.23 -24.06 2.84
CA LEU A 35 -0.60 -22.99 1.90
C LEU A 35 -0.05 -23.25 0.49
N GLU A 36 1.21 -23.69 0.34
CA GLU A 36 1.80 -24.06 -0.95
C GLU A 36 1.06 -25.23 -1.61
N THR A 37 0.65 -26.23 -0.81
CA THR A 37 -0.06 -27.40 -1.34
C THR A 37 -1.46 -27.02 -1.86
N LEU A 38 -2.16 -26.13 -1.14
CA LEU A 38 -3.47 -25.64 -1.59
C LEU A 38 -3.32 -24.71 -2.80
N ALA A 39 -2.38 -23.79 -2.77
CA ALA A 39 -2.09 -22.89 -3.88
C ALA A 39 -1.72 -23.63 -5.18
N GLY A 40 -1.02 -24.76 -5.10
CA GLY A 40 -0.66 -25.59 -6.25
C GLY A 40 -1.86 -26.13 -7.04
N LYS A 41 -3.08 -26.07 -6.49
CA LYS A 41 -4.32 -26.46 -7.17
C LYS A 41 -4.89 -25.34 -8.06
N GLY A 42 -4.51 -24.09 -7.84
CA GLY A 42 -5.02 -22.91 -8.57
C GLY A 42 -4.03 -22.41 -9.61
N SER A 43 -4.44 -22.35 -10.88
CA SER A 43 -3.57 -21.84 -11.97
C SER A 43 -3.21 -20.35 -11.82
N HIS A 44 -4.07 -19.57 -11.18
CA HIS A 44 -3.87 -18.11 -10.91
C HIS A 44 -2.86 -17.84 -9.79
N LEU A 45 -2.55 -18.83 -8.96
CA LEU A 45 -1.55 -18.75 -7.88
C LEU A 45 -0.15 -19.21 -8.33
N LYS A 46 0.04 -19.38 -9.64
CA LYS A 46 1.32 -19.77 -10.20
C LYS A 46 2.38 -18.70 -9.89
N GLY A 47 3.44 -19.09 -9.21
CA GLY A 47 4.48 -18.16 -8.75
C GLY A 47 4.24 -17.59 -7.34
N LEU A 48 3.36 -18.21 -6.55
CA LEU A 48 3.21 -17.91 -5.14
C LEU A 48 4.56 -17.98 -4.41
N GLN A 49 4.86 -16.95 -3.66
CA GLN A 49 6.02 -16.86 -2.76
C GLN A 49 5.50 -16.61 -1.35
N ILE A 50 5.97 -17.40 -0.39
CA ILE A 50 5.66 -17.24 1.02
C ILE A 50 6.95 -16.86 1.75
N GLN A 51 6.99 -15.64 2.26
CA GLN A 51 8.10 -15.15 3.07
C GLN A 51 7.78 -15.37 4.54
N VAL A 52 8.63 -16.12 5.21
CA VAL A 52 8.55 -16.37 6.67
C VAL A 52 9.36 -15.30 7.38
N ASN A 53 8.79 -14.67 8.42
CA ASN A 53 9.40 -13.57 9.15
C ASN A 53 9.96 -12.49 8.19
N PRO A 54 9.13 -11.85 7.37
CA PRO A 54 9.60 -10.79 6.49
C PRO A 54 10.26 -9.70 7.33
N ARG A 55 11.14 -8.90 6.71
CA ARG A 55 11.79 -7.78 7.40
C ARG A 55 10.75 -6.87 8.02
N LYS A 56 11.07 -6.29 9.17
CA LYS A 56 10.20 -5.37 9.89
C LYS A 56 9.91 -4.16 8.99
N THR A 57 8.64 -3.93 8.74
CA THR A 57 8.11 -2.72 8.11
C THR A 57 7.28 -1.95 9.15
N GLU A 58 6.82 -0.77 8.84
CA GLU A 58 5.92 -0.04 9.74
C GLU A 58 4.53 -0.68 9.87
N GLY A 59 4.09 -1.40 8.85
CA GLY A 59 2.96 -2.30 8.99
C GLY A 59 3.19 -3.35 10.09
N GLY A 60 4.45 -3.50 10.52
CA GLY A 60 4.92 -4.50 11.47
C GLY A 60 5.65 -5.64 10.78
N MET A 61 5.88 -6.71 11.50
CA MET A 61 6.51 -7.93 11.01
C MET A 61 5.51 -9.08 11.18
N PRO A 62 4.68 -9.36 10.15
CA PRO A 62 3.78 -10.50 10.18
C PRO A 62 4.58 -11.82 10.17
N ASP A 63 3.99 -12.91 10.64
CA ASP A 63 4.66 -14.20 10.67
C ASP A 63 4.91 -14.74 9.25
N LEU A 64 3.91 -14.62 8.36
CA LEU A 64 4.07 -14.97 6.94
C LEU A 64 3.49 -13.85 6.06
N LEU A 65 4.16 -13.61 4.94
CA LEU A 65 3.75 -12.69 3.89
C LEU A 65 3.62 -13.47 2.58
N LEU A 66 2.46 -13.38 1.93
CA LEU A 66 2.15 -14.08 0.69
C LEU A 66 2.12 -13.13 -0.50
N LYS A 67 2.90 -13.44 -1.53
CA LYS A 67 2.98 -12.67 -2.79
C LYS A 67 2.87 -13.57 -4.01
N ILE A 68 2.38 -13.05 -5.13
CA ILE A 68 2.50 -13.67 -6.45
C ILE A 68 3.49 -12.86 -7.27
N GLY A 69 4.51 -13.53 -7.82
CA GLY A 69 5.58 -12.84 -8.52
C GLY A 69 6.38 -11.90 -7.61
N ALA A 70 6.90 -10.82 -8.19
CA ALA A 70 7.72 -9.86 -7.44
C ALA A 70 6.91 -8.92 -6.55
N ASP A 71 5.69 -8.53 -6.97
CA ASP A 71 5.05 -7.31 -6.48
C ASP A 71 3.60 -7.49 -6.00
N GLN A 72 2.94 -8.60 -6.33
CA GLN A 72 1.52 -8.77 -6.03
C GLN A 72 1.30 -9.41 -4.66
N LEU A 73 0.94 -8.61 -3.66
CA LEU A 73 0.63 -9.06 -2.32
C LEU A 73 -0.76 -9.72 -2.27
N ILE A 74 -0.85 -10.95 -1.76
CA ILE A 74 -2.12 -11.63 -1.45
C ILE A 74 -2.62 -11.19 -0.08
N GLY A 75 -1.74 -11.28 0.92
CA GLY A 75 -2.07 -10.97 2.31
C GLY A 75 -0.98 -11.46 3.26
N VAL A 76 -1.28 -11.38 4.54
CA VAL A 76 -0.38 -11.82 5.62
C VAL A 76 -1.06 -12.83 6.54
N VAL A 77 -0.23 -13.62 7.21
CA VAL A 77 -0.71 -14.55 8.25
C VAL A 77 -0.09 -14.16 9.58
N GLU A 78 -0.93 -14.05 10.60
CA GLU A 78 -0.52 -13.89 11.98
C GLU A 78 -0.83 -15.19 12.74
N VAL A 79 0.20 -15.78 13.29
CA VAL A 79 0.13 -17.07 14.02
C VAL A 79 0.37 -16.84 15.49
N LYS A 80 -0.45 -17.45 16.33
CA LYS A 80 -0.22 -17.46 17.78
C LYS A 80 -0.13 -18.88 18.30
N HIS A 81 0.70 -19.07 19.29
CA HIS A 81 0.80 -20.37 19.96
C HIS A 81 -0.50 -20.63 20.73
N PRO A 82 -1.16 -21.79 20.57
CA PRO A 82 -2.44 -22.09 21.22
C PRO A 82 -2.38 -22.04 22.74
N ALA A 83 -1.22 -22.33 23.36
CA ALA A 83 -1.03 -22.17 24.80
C ALA A 83 -0.99 -20.70 25.27
N LYS A 84 -0.71 -19.73 24.37
CA LYS A 84 -0.67 -18.30 24.70
C LYS A 84 -1.99 -17.60 24.41
N VAL A 85 -2.67 -18.00 23.33
CA VAL A 85 -3.96 -17.44 22.91
C VAL A 85 -4.97 -18.56 22.85
N SER A 86 -5.73 -18.68 23.92
CA SER A 86 -6.83 -19.66 24.02
C SER A 86 -7.98 -19.26 23.09
N ASN A 87 -8.90 -20.19 22.88
CA ASN A 87 -10.11 -19.96 22.11
C ASN A 87 -10.96 -18.78 22.62
N ASP A 88 -10.93 -18.52 23.93
CA ASP A 88 -11.68 -17.43 24.56
C ASP A 88 -11.05 -16.05 24.29
N THR A 89 -9.73 -15.99 24.19
CA THR A 89 -8.97 -14.76 23.95
C THR A 89 -8.67 -14.51 22.46
N PHE A 90 -9.01 -15.44 21.59
CA PHE A 90 -8.70 -15.36 20.15
C PHE A 90 -9.29 -14.11 19.47
N PHE A 91 -10.54 -13.75 19.80
CA PHE A 91 -11.15 -12.54 19.24
C PHE A 91 -10.54 -11.26 19.78
N ASP A 92 -9.95 -11.24 20.96
CA ASP A 92 -9.22 -10.08 21.50
C ASP A 92 -7.96 -9.82 20.67
N LEU A 93 -7.27 -10.87 20.24
CA LEU A 93 -6.17 -10.77 19.30
C LEU A 93 -6.62 -10.15 17.97
N CYS A 94 -7.72 -10.63 17.42
CA CYS A 94 -8.22 -10.19 16.10
C CYS A 94 -8.61 -8.71 16.04
N VAL A 95 -9.02 -8.11 17.16
CA VAL A 95 -9.32 -6.66 17.26
C VAL A 95 -8.13 -5.84 17.77
N GLY A 96 -7.00 -6.48 18.09
CA GLY A 96 -5.80 -5.83 18.61
C GLY A 96 -5.14 -4.89 17.59
N GLU A 97 -4.42 -3.90 18.10
CA GLU A 97 -3.73 -2.89 17.28
C GLU A 97 -2.73 -3.48 16.29
N GLN A 98 -2.11 -4.62 16.59
CA GLN A 98 -1.19 -5.29 15.67
C GLN A 98 -1.92 -5.80 14.43
N VAL A 99 -3.02 -6.53 14.60
CA VAL A 99 -3.81 -7.07 13.49
C VAL A 99 -4.47 -5.94 12.69
N LYS A 100 -4.91 -4.89 13.38
CA LYS A 100 -5.44 -3.69 12.73
C LYS A 100 -4.40 -3.04 11.82
N ARG A 101 -3.17 -2.82 12.30
CA ARG A 101 -2.06 -2.32 11.47
C ARG A 101 -1.79 -3.21 10.26
N TYR A 102 -1.82 -4.54 10.43
CA TYR A 102 -1.63 -5.46 9.30
C TYR A 102 -2.74 -5.33 8.26
N ARG A 103 -4.00 -5.20 8.68
CA ARG A 103 -5.11 -4.95 7.76
C ARG A 103 -4.95 -3.63 7.01
N ASP A 104 -4.52 -2.59 7.71
CA ASP A 104 -4.31 -1.28 7.11
C ASP A 104 -3.11 -1.27 6.14
N ALA A 105 -2.02 -1.96 6.48
CA ALA A 105 -0.80 -2.00 5.68
C ALA A 105 -0.85 -3.03 4.53
N PHE A 106 -1.30 -4.24 4.82
CA PHE A 106 -1.19 -5.39 3.92
C PHE A 106 -2.53 -5.82 3.30
N GLY A 107 -3.64 -5.29 3.77
CA GLY A 107 -4.98 -5.64 3.29
C GLY A 107 -5.55 -6.86 4.00
N THR A 108 -5.55 -8.02 3.35
CA THR A 108 -6.15 -9.23 3.91
C THR A 108 -5.23 -9.89 4.93
N VAL A 109 -5.78 -10.25 6.08
CA VAL A 109 -5.05 -10.90 7.19
C VAL A 109 -5.75 -12.20 7.58
N LEU A 110 -5.02 -13.29 7.53
CA LEU A 110 -5.41 -14.56 8.11
C LEU A 110 -4.83 -14.67 9.51
N VAL A 111 -5.67 -14.78 10.53
CA VAL A 111 -5.25 -14.92 11.91
C VAL A 111 -5.54 -16.33 12.39
N THR A 112 -4.57 -16.98 13.05
CA THR A 112 -4.74 -18.32 13.58
C THR A 112 -4.01 -18.55 14.90
N ASN A 113 -4.60 -19.37 15.77
CA ASN A 113 -3.91 -20.02 16.88
C ASN A 113 -3.77 -21.54 16.64
N LEU A 114 -3.77 -21.98 15.38
CA LEU A 114 -3.70 -23.34 14.86
C LEU A 114 -5.00 -24.15 15.05
N THR A 115 -5.80 -23.85 16.06
CA THR A 115 -7.10 -24.51 16.32
C THR A 115 -8.27 -23.68 15.78
N ARG A 116 -8.14 -22.36 15.78
CA ARG A 116 -9.12 -21.40 15.22
C ARG A 116 -8.48 -20.54 14.15
N TRP A 117 -9.28 -20.21 13.16
CA TRP A 117 -8.87 -19.46 11.99
C TRP A 117 -9.92 -18.41 11.65
N ILE A 118 -9.50 -17.21 11.30
CA ILE A 118 -10.37 -16.13 10.86
C ILE A 118 -9.70 -15.35 9.73
N LEU A 119 -10.49 -15.00 8.72
CA LEU A 119 -10.07 -14.20 7.60
C LEU A 119 -10.61 -12.78 7.76
N LEU A 120 -9.72 -11.81 7.82
CA LEU A 120 -10.05 -10.40 8.00
C LEU A 120 -9.72 -9.62 6.73
N THR A 121 -10.69 -8.89 6.21
CA THR A 121 -10.51 -8.02 5.04
C THR A 121 -10.52 -6.54 5.45
N PRO A 122 -9.97 -5.63 4.61
CA PRO A 122 -9.93 -4.20 4.92
C PRO A 122 -11.29 -3.55 5.14
N GLU A 123 -12.34 -4.11 4.51
CA GLU A 123 -13.71 -3.58 4.56
C GLU A 123 -14.43 -3.91 5.87
N MET A 124 -13.93 -4.89 6.63
CA MET A 124 -14.56 -5.32 7.88
C MET A 124 -14.33 -4.30 8.98
N GLY A 125 -15.34 -4.10 9.84
CA GLY A 125 -15.20 -3.32 11.06
C GLY A 125 -14.16 -3.91 12.01
N SER A 126 -13.71 -3.10 12.98
CA SER A 126 -12.65 -3.45 13.92
C SER A 126 -13.18 -3.83 15.32
N THR A 127 -14.48 -4.07 15.46
CA THR A 127 -15.07 -4.46 16.74
C THR A 127 -15.34 -5.97 16.80
N LYS A 128 -15.37 -6.55 18.00
CA LYS A 128 -15.74 -7.96 18.19
C LYS A 128 -17.11 -8.31 17.55
N LYS A 129 -18.03 -7.35 17.49
CA LYS A 129 -19.34 -7.54 16.87
C LYS A 129 -19.19 -7.72 15.35
N ASP A 130 -18.35 -6.92 14.72
CA ASP A 130 -18.10 -6.99 13.29
C ASP A 130 -17.44 -8.33 12.89
N LEU A 131 -16.57 -8.84 13.74
CA LEU A 131 -15.86 -10.11 13.50
C LEU A 131 -16.76 -11.34 13.57
N LYS A 132 -17.97 -11.25 14.16
CA LYS A 132 -18.92 -12.38 14.18
C LYS A 132 -19.42 -12.79 12.79
N THR A 133 -19.32 -11.90 11.82
CA THR A 133 -19.71 -12.15 10.42
C THR A 133 -18.51 -12.44 9.52
N ALA A 134 -17.29 -12.40 10.06
CA ALA A 134 -16.08 -12.71 9.31
C ALA A 134 -16.01 -14.21 8.97
N PRO A 135 -15.49 -14.58 7.79
CA PRO A 135 -15.21 -15.97 7.47
C PRO A 135 -14.25 -16.57 8.53
N ALA A 136 -14.70 -17.63 9.18
CA ALA A 136 -13.93 -18.26 10.25
C ALA A 136 -14.12 -19.78 10.24
N CYS A 137 -13.13 -20.50 10.79
CA CYS A 137 -13.17 -21.93 10.97
C CYS A 137 -12.69 -22.30 12.37
N ILE A 138 -13.40 -23.16 13.06
CA ILE A 138 -12.95 -23.87 14.24
C ILE A 138 -12.48 -25.24 13.76
N LEU A 139 -11.17 -25.45 13.71
CA LEU A 139 -10.61 -26.70 13.23
C LEU A 139 -10.59 -27.76 14.34
N LEU A 140 -10.26 -27.32 15.55
CA LEU A 140 -10.12 -28.17 16.74
C LEU A 140 -10.52 -27.38 17.99
N ASP A 141 -11.01 -28.05 19.01
CA ASP A 141 -11.16 -27.44 20.34
C ASP A 141 -9.83 -27.38 21.08
N SER A 142 -9.00 -28.42 20.95
CA SER A 142 -7.62 -28.50 21.42
C SER A 142 -6.72 -29.06 20.31
N LEU A 143 -5.45 -28.68 20.32
CA LEU A 143 -4.48 -29.21 19.35
C LEU A 143 -4.27 -30.71 19.45
N GLU A 144 -4.65 -31.34 20.60
CA GLU A 144 -4.54 -32.77 20.85
C GLU A 144 -5.71 -33.58 20.31
N ASP A 145 -6.79 -32.90 19.86
CA ASP A 145 -8.00 -33.56 19.36
C ASP A 145 -7.81 -34.11 17.94
N GLU A 146 -8.66 -35.05 17.56
CA GLU A 146 -8.77 -35.54 16.19
C GLU A 146 -9.54 -34.54 15.32
N VAL A 147 -9.09 -34.37 14.08
CA VAL A 147 -9.74 -33.46 13.14
C VAL A 147 -10.99 -34.11 12.55
N ASP A 148 -12.11 -33.43 12.68
CA ASP A 148 -13.34 -33.78 11.98
C ASP A 148 -13.24 -33.44 10.47
N GLU A 149 -13.78 -34.32 9.61
CA GLU A 149 -13.76 -34.12 8.14
C GLU A 149 -14.48 -32.81 7.73
N SER A 150 -15.56 -32.42 8.43
CA SER A 150 -16.30 -31.19 8.16
C SER A 150 -15.47 -29.95 8.53
N ALA A 151 -14.79 -29.97 9.68
CA ALA A 151 -13.92 -28.90 10.12
C ALA A 151 -12.71 -28.74 9.18
N ALA A 152 -12.12 -29.86 8.73
CA ALA A 152 -11.05 -29.83 7.74
C ALA A 152 -11.50 -29.23 6.39
N ALA A 153 -12.69 -29.59 5.93
CA ALA A 153 -13.27 -29.01 4.70
C ALA A 153 -13.56 -27.50 4.86
N GLY A 154 -14.05 -27.10 6.05
CA GLY A 154 -14.24 -25.70 6.39
C GLY A 154 -12.93 -24.89 6.34
N LEU A 155 -11.83 -25.46 6.85
CA LEU A 155 -10.53 -24.81 6.77
C LEU A 155 -10.03 -24.70 5.33
N VAL A 156 -10.16 -25.74 4.50
CA VAL A 156 -9.80 -25.67 3.07
C VAL A 156 -10.55 -24.53 2.41
N THR A 157 -11.87 -24.44 2.61
CA THR A 157 -12.69 -23.36 2.05
C THR A 157 -12.22 -21.97 2.50
N LEU A 158 -11.87 -21.81 3.77
CA LEU A 158 -11.37 -20.54 4.29
C LEU A 158 -10.00 -20.18 3.70
N LEU A 159 -9.11 -21.17 3.56
CA LEU A 159 -7.79 -20.95 2.98
C LEU A 159 -7.86 -20.68 1.47
N ASP A 160 -8.78 -21.31 0.75
CA ASP A 160 -9.05 -21.00 -0.65
C ASP A 160 -9.55 -19.55 -0.79
N GLN A 161 -10.48 -19.10 0.08
CA GLN A 161 -10.92 -17.69 0.12
C GLN A 161 -9.76 -16.73 0.42
N PHE A 162 -8.84 -17.10 1.31
CA PHE A 162 -7.65 -16.30 1.57
C PHE A 162 -6.71 -16.24 0.37
N LEU A 163 -6.43 -17.36 -0.25
CA LEU A 163 -5.55 -17.46 -1.43
C LEU A 163 -6.17 -16.78 -2.66
N ASP A 164 -7.51 -16.80 -2.77
CA ASP A 164 -8.27 -16.10 -3.81
C ASP A 164 -8.50 -14.62 -3.48
N SER A 165 -8.13 -14.17 -2.28
CA SER A 165 -8.24 -12.75 -1.89
C SER A 165 -7.18 -11.88 -2.55
N LEU A 166 -6.94 -12.09 -3.83
CA LEU A 166 -6.17 -11.17 -4.65
C LEU A 166 -6.73 -9.76 -4.46
N PRO A 167 -5.86 -8.75 -4.31
CA PRO A 167 -6.33 -7.38 -4.26
C PRO A 167 -7.20 -7.11 -5.49
N GLN A 168 -8.50 -6.99 -5.28
CA GLN A 168 -9.41 -6.71 -6.38
C GLN A 168 -9.04 -5.36 -6.99
N ALA A 169 -9.08 -5.32 -8.34
CA ALA A 169 -8.95 -4.08 -9.08
C ALA A 169 -9.93 -3.03 -8.53
N GLU A 170 -9.40 -1.92 -8.07
CA GLU A 170 -10.24 -0.83 -7.56
C GLU A 170 -10.23 0.31 -8.56
N SER A 171 -11.38 0.54 -9.19
CA SER A 171 -11.54 1.61 -10.18
C SER A 171 -12.44 2.74 -9.68
N ARG A 172 -12.99 2.64 -8.48
CA ARG A 172 -13.77 3.72 -7.85
C ARG A 172 -12.82 4.73 -7.21
N PRO A 173 -12.99 6.03 -7.47
CA PRO A 173 -12.02 7.06 -7.08
C PRO A 173 -11.71 7.08 -5.59
N LYS A 174 -12.71 7.23 -4.74
CA LYS A 174 -12.52 7.37 -3.29
C LYS A 174 -11.91 6.13 -2.63
N PRO A 175 -12.36 4.89 -2.87
CA PRO A 175 -11.67 3.69 -2.36
C PRO A 175 -10.24 3.54 -2.89
N LEU A 176 -9.98 3.91 -4.16
CA LEU A 176 -8.63 3.90 -4.71
C LEU A 176 -7.73 4.89 -3.99
N ALA A 177 -8.19 6.13 -3.81
CA ALA A 177 -7.47 7.17 -3.06
C ALA A 177 -7.13 6.71 -1.63
N GLN A 178 -8.06 6.07 -0.93
CA GLN A 178 -7.82 5.51 0.40
C GLN A 178 -6.76 4.40 0.39
N LYS A 179 -6.81 3.50 -0.59
CA LYS A 179 -5.80 2.43 -0.74
C LYS A 179 -4.42 2.99 -1.08
N MET A 180 -4.36 4.03 -1.90
CA MET A 180 -3.12 4.76 -2.22
C MET A 180 -2.57 5.47 -0.98
N ALA A 181 -3.42 6.17 -0.24
CA ALA A 181 -3.04 6.92 0.96
C ALA A 181 -2.41 6.03 2.04
N ARG A 182 -2.97 4.86 2.30
CA ARG A 182 -2.40 3.89 3.25
C ARG A 182 -0.99 3.45 2.83
N ARG A 183 -0.76 3.21 1.54
CA ARG A 183 0.57 2.83 1.03
C ARG A 183 1.55 4.00 1.06
N ALA A 184 1.07 5.20 0.81
CA ALA A 184 1.87 6.41 0.96
C ALA A 184 2.30 6.64 2.42
N GLN A 185 1.45 6.36 3.39
CA GLN A 185 1.81 6.41 4.82
C GLN A 185 2.93 5.43 5.15
N ILE A 186 2.89 4.20 4.61
CA ILE A 186 3.98 3.24 4.76
C ILE A 186 5.25 3.78 4.10
N LEU A 187 5.15 4.26 2.86
CA LEU A 187 6.29 4.82 2.14
C LEU A 187 6.93 5.99 2.89
N TYR A 188 6.13 6.89 3.47
CA TYR A 188 6.60 7.99 4.32
C TYR A 188 7.54 7.47 5.42
N GLN A 189 7.11 6.45 6.10
CA GLN A 189 7.86 5.93 7.23
C GLN A 189 9.13 5.19 6.81
N GLU A 190 9.07 4.46 5.71
CA GLU A 190 10.26 3.78 5.20
C GLU A 190 11.30 4.79 4.66
N VAL A 191 10.86 5.88 4.02
CA VAL A 191 11.75 6.98 3.63
C VAL A 191 12.38 7.66 4.85
N LEU A 192 11.58 7.92 5.88
CA LEU A 192 12.08 8.54 7.12
C LEU A 192 13.09 7.63 7.83
N SER A 193 12.79 6.34 7.91
CA SER A 193 13.70 5.34 8.49
C SER A 193 15.02 5.24 7.74
N GLU A 194 14.98 5.26 6.40
CA GLU A 194 16.17 5.24 5.54
C GLU A 194 17.00 6.50 5.75
N LEU A 195 16.36 7.68 5.75
CA LEU A 195 17.06 8.95 6.02
C LEU A 195 17.74 8.98 7.39
N GLN A 196 17.09 8.44 8.41
CA GLN A 196 17.69 8.35 9.75
C GLN A 196 18.91 7.42 9.76
N ALA A 197 18.82 6.27 9.11
CA ALA A 197 19.91 5.31 9.01
C ALA A 197 21.11 5.90 8.23
N GLU A 198 20.84 6.51 7.07
CA GLU A 198 21.88 7.17 6.26
C GLU A 198 22.48 8.40 6.97
N SER A 199 21.68 9.17 7.70
CA SER A 199 22.14 10.31 8.49
C SER A 199 23.09 9.88 9.62
N ALA A 200 22.84 8.75 10.26
CA ALA A 200 23.72 8.18 11.27
C ALA A 200 25.07 7.73 10.68
N GLY A 201 25.07 7.22 9.44
CA GLY A 201 26.26 6.88 8.67
C GLY A 201 26.93 8.07 7.98
N GLN A 202 26.27 9.23 7.94
CA GLN A 202 26.64 10.46 7.23
C GLN A 202 26.77 10.30 5.70
N ASP A 203 26.25 9.21 5.13
CA ASP A 203 26.29 8.92 3.70
C ASP A 203 25.07 8.11 3.27
N GLY A 204 24.62 8.32 2.03
CA GLY A 204 23.55 7.59 1.40
C GLY A 204 22.91 8.36 0.25
N GLU A 205 22.22 7.63 -0.63
CA GLU A 205 21.60 8.25 -1.81
C GLU A 205 20.36 9.08 -1.44
N MET A 206 19.54 8.62 -0.51
CA MET A 206 18.36 9.35 -0.05
C MET A 206 18.74 10.65 0.66
N LEU A 207 19.76 10.59 1.53
CA LEU A 207 20.34 11.76 2.19
C LEU A 207 20.95 12.75 1.18
N THR A 208 21.59 12.25 0.13
CA THR A 208 22.14 13.07 -0.94
C THR A 208 21.01 13.79 -1.70
N MET A 209 19.91 13.13 -1.98
CA MET A 209 18.73 13.76 -2.60
C MET A 209 18.12 14.84 -1.71
N LEU A 210 18.00 14.60 -0.40
CA LEU A 210 17.57 15.63 0.54
C LEU A 210 18.51 16.84 0.55
N ARG A 211 19.82 16.63 0.54
CA ARG A 211 20.82 17.72 0.46
C ARG A 211 20.70 18.52 -0.83
N ASN A 212 20.50 17.83 -1.96
CA ASN A 212 20.28 18.48 -3.25
C ASN A 212 18.97 19.30 -3.26
N ALA A 213 17.88 18.76 -2.72
CA ALA A 213 16.62 19.48 -2.57
C ALA A 213 16.77 20.70 -1.65
N SER A 214 17.48 20.56 -0.52
CA SER A 214 17.80 21.68 0.39
C SER A 214 18.55 22.81 -0.32
N ASN A 215 19.53 22.48 -1.15
CA ASN A 215 20.32 23.46 -1.89
C ASN A 215 19.53 24.14 -3.02
N ALA A 216 18.63 23.39 -3.68
CA ALA A 216 17.86 23.89 -4.83
C ALA A 216 16.65 24.73 -4.42
N LEU A 217 15.90 24.29 -3.42
CA LEU A 217 14.58 24.84 -3.07
C LEU A 217 14.64 25.92 -1.97
N ARG A 218 15.70 25.98 -1.17
CA ARG A 218 15.97 27.01 -0.13
C ARG A 218 14.78 27.37 0.78
N SER A 219 13.82 26.47 0.96
CA SER A 219 12.62 26.72 1.76
C SER A 219 12.42 25.67 2.84
N ASP A 220 11.53 24.74 2.62
CA ASP A 220 11.07 23.77 3.63
C ASP A 220 12.11 22.70 3.96
N PHE A 221 13.13 22.52 3.11
CA PHE A 221 14.21 21.55 3.32
C PHE A 221 15.55 22.19 3.72
N SER A 222 15.57 23.52 3.95
CA SER A 222 16.82 24.22 4.28
C SER A 222 17.31 23.89 5.69
N TYR A 223 18.55 23.52 5.82
CA TYR A 223 19.21 23.30 7.11
C TYR A 223 20.70 23.65 7.02
N VAL A 224 21.33 23.84 8.18
CA VAL A 224 22.74 24.13 8.33
C VAL A 224 23.41 22.96 9.07
N GLY A 225 24.49 22.44 8.51
CA GLY A 225 25.25 21.33 9.10
C GLY A 225 25.22 20.07 8.24
N ASN A 226 25.83 19.01 8.74
CA ASN A 226 25.97 17.74 8.00
C ASN A 226 24.79 16.78 8.19
N VAL A 227 24.07 16.93 9.31
CA VAL A 227 22.92 16.09 9.68
C VAL A 227 21.66 16.92 9.60
N PRO A 228 20.66 16.52 8.78
CA PRO A 228 19.39 17.23 8.71
C PRO A 228 18.64 17.14 10.04
N PRO A 229 17.97 18.21 10.50
CA PRO A 229 17.01 18.13 11.60
C PRO A 229 15.88 17.16 11.30
N MET A 230 15.30 16.58 12.35
CA MET A 230 14.20 15.62 12.20
C MET A 230 13.01 16.19 11.42
N GLU A 231 12.63 17.43 11.70
CA GLU A 231 11.54 18.15 11.01
C GLU A 231 11.79 18.26 9.49
N VAL A 232 13.04 18.43 9.09
CA VAL A 232 13.42 18.50 7.66
C VAL A 232 13.33 17.10 7.02
N MET A 233 13.78 16.07 7.72
CA MET A 233 13.66 14.68 7.25
C MET A 233 12.19 14.26 7.13
N GLU A 234 11.36 14.62 8.11
CA GLU A 234 9.91 14.37 8.10
C GLU A 234 9.22 15.09 6.93
N SER A 235 9.53 16.37 6.72
CA SER A 235 8.97 17.15 5.62
C SER A 235 9.38 16.59 4.25
N PHE A 236 10.62 16.16 4.11
CA PHE A 236 11.10 15.52 2.89
C PHE A 236 10.44 14.16 2.66
N ALA A 237 10.36 13.32 3.69
CA ALA A 237 9.71 12.02 3.61
C ALA A 237 8.22 12.14 3.24
N ASP A 238 7.52 13.14 3.80
CA ASP A 238 6.13 13.46 3.48
C ASP A 238 5.97 13.85 2.00
N THR A 239 6.84 14.72 1.52
CA THR A 239 6.85 15.15 0.11
C THR A 239 7.15 13.97 -0.83
N VAL A 240 8.15 13.14 -0.51
CA VAL A 240 8.49 11.94 -1.30
C VAL A 240 7.34 10.96 -1.36
N ALA A 241 6.70 10.66 -0.23
CA ALA A 241 5.60 9.71 -0.16
C ALA A 241 4.41 10.14 -1.03
N GLN A 242 4.03 11.41 -0.95
CA GLN A 242 2.96 11.97 -1.76
C GLN A 242 3.33 12.00 -3.25
N ALA A 243 4.50 12.55 -3.58
CA ALA A 243 4.94 12.73 -4.96
C ALA A 243 5.15 11.38 -5.68
N VAL A 244 5.77 10.40 -5.04
CA VAL A 244 5.97 9.07 -5.62
C VAL A 244 4.63 8.36 -5.82
N THR A 245 3.75 8.38 -4.81
CA THR A 245 2.45 7.69 -4.90
C THR A 245 1.58 8.30 -6.00
N TYR A 246 1.51 9.62 -6.04
CA TYR A 246 0.67 10.30 -7.02
C TYR A 246 1.28 10.30 -8.42
N GLY A 247 2.59 10.39 -8.50
CA GLY A 247 3.32 10.26 -9.76
C GLY A 247 3.18 8.87 -10.39
N LEU A 248 3.23 7.80 -9.59
CA LEU A 248 2.95 6.44 -10.06
C LEU A 248 1.50 6.28 -10.52
N PHE A 249 0.54 6.91 -9.83
CA PHE A 249 -0.84 6.96 -10.29
C PHE A 249 -0.97 7.66 -11.66
N TYR A 250 -0.32 8.81 -11.83
CA TYR A 250 -0.29 9.51 -13.12
C TYR A 250 0.32 8.63 -14.22
N ALA A 251 1.46 8.00 -13.94
CA ALA A 251 2.10 7.07 -14.86
C ALA A 251 1.18 5.90 -15.24
N ARG A 252 0.36 5.40 -14.30
CA ARG A 252 -0.64 4.38 -14.59
C ARG A 252 -1.75 4.88 -15.50
N LEU A 253 -2.21 6.10 -15.34
CA LEU A 253 -3.22 6.68 -16.23
C LEU A 253 -2.70 6.89 -17.66
N ASP A 254 -1.40 7.16 -17.80
CA ASP A 254 -0.73 7.30 -19.11
C ASP A 254 -0.46 5.94 -19.77
N ALA A 255 -0.18 4.90 -18.99
CA ALA A 255 0.07 3.55 -19.46
C ALA A 255 -1.22 2.89 -19.95
N ARG A 256 -1.44 2.90 -21.26
CA ARG A 256 -2.68 2.40 -21.90
C ARG A 256 -2.80 0.87 -21.88
N ASN A 257 -1.70 0.14 -21.74
CA ASN A 257 -1.70 -1.31 -21.73
C ASN A 257 -1.80 -1.84 -20.29
N ARG A 258 -2.83 -2.67 -20.01
CA ARG A 258 -3.12 -3.21 -18.67
C ARG A 258 -2.06 -4.17 -18.17
N ASP A 259 -1.48 -4.97 -19.07
CA ASP A 259 -0.75 -6.18 -18.69
C ASP A 259 0.73 -5.91 -18.37
N ASP A 260 1.19 -4.66 -18.48
CA ASP A 260 2.62 -4.33 -18.47
C ASP A 260 3.00 -3.20 -17.49
N PHE A 261 2.15 -2.90 -16.50
CA PHE A 261 2.50 -1.89 -15.50
C PHE A 261 3.29 -2.52 -14.35
N SER A 262 4.59 -2.31 -14.38
CA SER A 262 5.56 -2.77 -13.38
C SER A 262 6.47 -1.62 -12.96
N LEU A 263 7.22 -1.78 -11.87
CA LEU A 263 8.17 -0.76 -11.43
C LEU A 263 9.19 -0.40 -12.52
N GLY A 264 9.63 -1.40 -13.31
CA GLY A 264 10.62 -1.18 -14.37
C GLY A 264 10.11 -0.32 -15.52
N ASN A 265 8.84 -0.47 -15.93
CA ASN A 265 8.27 0.30 -17.04
C ASN A 265 7.43 1.50 -16.61
N ALA A 266 7.01 1.59 -15.35
CA ALA A 266 6.36 2.79 -14.81
C ALA A 266 7.20 4.05 -15.04
N LEU A 267 8.52 3.93 -14.94
CA LEU A 267 9.46 5.04 -15.18
C LEU A 267 9.39 5.61 -16.59
N SER A 268 9.03 4.81 -17.61
CA SER A 268 8.89 5.28 -19.00
C SER A 268 7.66 6.17 -19.22
N HIS A 269 6.69 6.12 -18.31
CA HIS A 269 5.46 6.92 -18.34
C HIS A 269 5.56 8.20 -17.51
N PHE A 270 6.73 8.45 -16.89
CA PHE A 270 6.92 9.69 -16.14
C PHE A 270 7.27 10.86 -17.05
N PRO A 271 6.70 12.05 -16.79
CA PRO A 271 7.10 13.26 -17.48
C PRO A 271 8.60 13.54 -17.22
N GLN A 272 9.37 13.70 -18.29
CA GLN A 272 10.79 14.09 -18.19
C GLN A 272 11.00 15.48 -17.54
N SER A 273 9.92 16.23 -17.38
CA SER A 273 9.90 17.55 -16.74
C SER A 273 10.08 17.49 -15.21
N VAL A 274 10.03 16.31 -14.59
CA VAL A 274 10.17 16.16 -13.13
C VAL A 274 11.31 15.17 -12.80
N PRO A 275 12.59 15.55 -13.01
CA PRO A 275 13.72 14.65 -12.87
C PRO A 275 13.88 14.05 -11.46
N VAL A 276 13.60 14.85 -10.43
CA VAL A 276 13.71 14.41 -9.02
C VAL A 276 12.78 13.23 -8.73
N LEU A 277 11.57 13.24 -9.26
CA LEU A 277 10.61 12.15 -9.07
C LEU A 277 11.07 10.88 -9.80
N TYR A 278 11.61 11.01 -10.99
CA TYR A 278 12.22 9.91 -11.72
C TYR A 278 13.38 9.28 -10.93
N GLU A 279 14.27 10.10 -10.37
CA GLU A 279 15.40 9.64 -9.56
C GLU A 279 14.90 8.90 -8.30
N LEU A 280 13.93 9.44 -7.57
CA LEU A 280 13.35 8.83 -6.37
C LEU A 280 12.78 7.43 -6.64
N ILE A 281 11.99 7.29 -7.71
CA ILE A 281 11.42 5.98 -8.07
C ILE A 281 12.51 5.04 -8.57
N SER A 282 13.50 5.54 -9.28
CA SER A 282 14.62 4.75 -9.78
C SER A 282 15.47 4.15 -8.66
N LEU A 283 15.54 4.79 -7.49
CA LEU A 283 16.20 4.22 -6.30
C LEU A 283 15.63 2.83 -5.94
N ALA A 284 14.32 2.67 -6.00
CA ALA A 284 13.67 1.39 -5.68
C ALA A 284 14.03 0.27 -6.67
N THR A 285 14.60 0.60 -7.84
CA THR A 285 15.09 -0.38 -8.84
C THR A 285 16.57 -0.72 -8.69
N LYS A 286 17.33 0.07 -7.91
CA LYS A 286 18.77 -0.13 -7.75
C LYS A 286 19.08 -1.37 -6.91
N PRO A 287 20.17 -2.10 -7.21
CA PRO A 287 20.57 -3.28 -6.43
C PRO A 287 20.80 -2.98 -4.94
N ALA A 288 21.29 -1.78 -4.60
CA ALA A 288 21.50 -1.35 -3.21
C ALA A 288 20.22 -1.33 -2.39
N TYR A 289 19.07 -1.03 -3.02
CA TYR A 289 17.76 -1.01 -2.38
C TYR A 289 16.94 -2.28 -2.62
N SER A 290 17.50 -3.27 -3.34
CA SER A 290 16.80 -4.53 -3.61
C SER A 290 16.46 -5.24 -2.29
N GLY A 291 15.15 -5.44 -2.06
CA GLY A 291 14.63 -6.01 -0.81
C GLY A 291 14.70 -5.07 0.40
N SER A 292 14.93 -3.77 0.21
CA SER A 292 14.75 -2.78 1.26
C SER A 292 13.27 -2.52 1.51
N PRO A 293 12.87 -2.15 2.76
CA PRO A 293 11.48 -1.77 3.06
C PRO A 293 10.99 -0.62 2.19
N PHE A 294 11.84 0.35 1.89
CA PHE A 294 11.55 1.44 0.95
C PHE A 294 11.13 0.92 -0.43
N ALA A 295 11.96 0.05 -1.04
CA ALA A 295 11.65 -0.51 -2.36
C ALA A 295 10.37 -1.39 -2.34
N ASP A 296 10.13 -2.11 -1.23
CA ASP A 296 8.91 -2.90 -1.06
C ASP A 296 7.67 -2.01 -0.94
N ALA A 297 7.78 -0.85 -0.25
CA ALA A 297 6.71 0.13 -0.18
C ALA A 297 6.37 0.70 -1.56
N VAL A 298 7.37 1.09 -2.36
CA VAL A 298 7.16 1.56 -3.75
C VAL A 298 6.52 0.46 -4.60
N ARG A 299 7.03 -0.79 -4.53
CA ARG A 299 6.45 -1.93 -5.24
C ARG A 299 5.00 -2.19 -4.87
N SER A 300 4.62 -2.00 -3.60
CA SER A 300 3.25 -2.19 -3.15
C SER A 300 2.28 -1.18 -3.78
N ILE A 301 2.74 0.06 -4.03
CA ILE A 301 1.96 1.09 -4.76
C ILE A 301 1.81 0.67 -6.21
N VAL A 302 2.90 0.26 -6.86
CA VAL A 302 2.87 -0.22 -8.26
C VAL A 302 1.92 -1.42 -8.39
N ALA A 303 1.97 -2.38 -7.48
CA ALA A 303 1.11 -3.55 -7.49
C ALA A 303 -0.39 -3.19 -7.36
N LEU A 304 -0.73 -2.23 -6.48
CA LEU A 304 -2.10 -1.71 -6.40
C LEU A 304 -2.54 -1.12 -7.75
N LEU A 305 -1.69 -0.29 -8.34
CA LEU A 305 -2.00 0.44 -9.57
C LEU A 305 -2.02 -0.47 -10.79
N ALA A 306 -1.19 -1.52 -10.83
CA ALA A 306 -1.18 -2.52 -11.90
C ALA A 306 -2.53 -3.23 -12.06
N LEU A 307 -3.26 -3.42 -10.96
CA LEU A 307 -4.60 -4.01 -10.97
C LEU A 307 -5.68 -3.06 -11.49
N CYS A 308 -5.45 -1.74 -11.43
CA CYS A 308 -6.44 -0.75 -11.84
C CYS A 308 -6.56 -0.70 -13.37
N ASP A 309 -7.79 -0.59 -13.85
CA ASP A 309 -8.11 -0.26 -15.23
C ASP A 309 -8.05 1.25 -15.44
N PRO A 310 -7.06 1.80 -16.17
CA PRO A 310 -6.91 3.24 -16.35
C PRO A 310 -8.14 3.89 -17.01
N GLU A 311 -8.73 3.23 -18.02
CA GLU A 311 -9.90 3.75 -18.72
C GLU A 311 -11.12 3.78 -17.79
N GLN A 312 -11.31 2.75 -16.98
CA GLN A 312 -12.41 2.67 -16.03
C GLN A 312 -12.24 3.66 -14.86
N VAL A 313 -11.01 3.85 -14.38
CA VAL A 313 -10.69 4.87 -13.38
C VAL A 313 -11.01 6.26 -13.93
N GLN A 314 -10.53 6.61 -15.14
CA GLN A 314 -10.83 7.88 -15.78
C GLN A 314 -12.33 8.07 -16.00
N ALA A 315 -13.03 7.06 -16.50
CA ALA A 315 -14.47 7.11 -16.71
C ALA A 315 -15.26 7.34 -15.41
N ASN A 316 -14.85 6.71 -14.32
CA ASN A 316 -15.49 6.88 -13.02
C ASN A 316 -15.20 8.26 -12.41
N LEU A 317 -13.97 8.75 -12.54
CA LEU A 317 -13.60 10.11 -12.13
C LEU A 317 -14.44 11.18 -12.88
N LEU A 318 -14.63 11.01 -14.18
CA LEU A 318 -15.43 11.92 -14.99
C LEU A 318 -16.93 11.87 -14.65
N LYS A 319 -17.44 10.71 -14.21
CA LYS A 319 -18.86 10.58 -13.80
C LYS A 319 -19.13 11.26 -12.45
N GLU A 320 -18.19 11.17 -11.52
CA GLU A 320 -18.39 11.73 -10.19
C GLU A 320 -18.23 13.24 -10.14
N LYS A 321 -17.37 13.81 -10.95
CA LYS A 321 -17.02 15.24 -10.91
C LYS A 321 -16.94 15.83 -12.31
N LYS A 322 -17.60 16.97 -12.52
CA LYS A 322 -17.70 17.66 -13.80
C LYS A 322 -16.43 18.39 -14.26
N HIS A 323 -15.36 18.35 -13.47
CA HIS A 323 -14.11 19.10 -13.66
C HIS A 323 -12.90 18.20 -13.44
N ASP A 324 -11.67 18.70 -13.52
CA ASP A 324 -10.44 17.93 -13.55
C ASP A 324 -10.43 16.73 -12.57
N PRO A 325 -10.60 15.49 -13.11
CA PRO A 325 -10.77 14.31 -12.26
C PRO A 325 -9.53 13.99 -11.42
N VAL A 326 -8.35 14.33 -11.93
CA VAL A 326 -7.07 14.01 -11.29
C VAL A 326 -6.88 14.84 -10.01
N VAL A 327 -7.27 16.13 -10.08
CA VAL A 327 -7.22 17.04 -8.92
C VAL A 327 -8.12 16.56 -7.80
N TYR A 328 -9.33 16.11 -8.12
CA TYR A 328 -10.26 15.64 -7.09
C TYR A 328 -9.83 14.32 -6.43
N LEU A 329 -9.21 13.41 -7.20
CA LEU A 329 -8.63 12.22 -6.60
C LEU A 329 -7.50 12.59 -5.63
N TYR A 330 -6.73 13.64 -5.93
CA TYR A 330 -5.69 14.13 -5.06
C TYR A 330 -6.25 14.67 -3.73
N GLU A 331 -7.38 15.40 -3.76
CA GLU A 331 -8.08 15.82 -2.55
C GLU A 331 -8.53 14.63 -1.68
N ASP A 332 -9.19 13.64 -2.31
CA ASP A 332 -9.60 12.42 -1.61
C ASP A 332 -8.39 11.64 -1.05
N PHE A 333 -7.27 11.62 -1.79
CA PHE A 333 -6.01 11.04 -1.36
C PHE A 333 -5.42 11.79 -0.17
N LEU A 334 -5.29 13.12 -0.22
CA LEU A 334 -4.76 13.92 0.88
C LEU A 334 -5.60 13.79 2.14
N HIS A 335 -6.92 13.82 2.00
CA HIS A 335 -7.82 13.64 3.13
C HIS A 335 -7.64 12.28 3.81
N ALA A 336 -7.42 11.22 3.03
CA ALA A 336 -7.17 9.88 3.56
C ALA A 336 -5.73 9.72 4.09
N TYR A 337 -4.75 10.40 3.49
CA TYR A 337 -3.34 10.34 3.85
C TYR A 337 -3.04 11.05 5.17
N ASN A 338 -3.48 12.30 5.30
CA ASN A 338 -3.32 13.08 6.52
C ASN A 338 -4.46 14.09 6.69
N PRO A 339 -5.55 13.73 7.39
CA PRO A 339 -6.70 14.59 7.59
C PRO A 339 -6.38 15.94 8.26
N GLN A 340 -5.35 15.96 9.13
CA GLN A 340 -4.99 17.16 9.89
C GLN A 340 -4.26 18.21 9.02
N VAL A 341 -3.53 17.78 8.01
CA VAL A 341 -2.78 18.69 7.13
C VAL A 341 -3.71 19.51 6.23
N GLN A 342 -4.82 18.93 5.80
CA GLN A 342 -5.78 19.61 4.95
C GLN A 342 -6.39 20.83 5.66
N ASP A 343 -6.70 20.68 6.94
CA ASP A 343 -7.28 21.76 7.76
C ASP A 343 -6.25 22.84 8.10
N VAL A 344 -4.99 22.47 8.35
CA VAL A 344 -3.93 23.38 8.78
C VAL A 344 -3.28 24.14 7.63
N ARG A 345 -3.05 23.48 6.49
CA ARG A 345 -2.39 24.11 5.32
C ARG A 345 -3.33 24.88 4.42
N GLY A 346 -4.66 24.74 4.59
CA GLY A 346 -5.65 25.47 3.78
C GLY A 346 -5.52 25.17 2.28
N VAL A 347 -5.05 23.97 1.92
CA VAL A 347 -4.87 23.56 0.52
C VAL A 347 -6.25 23.26 -0.07
N TYR A 348 -6.92 24.31 -0.52
CA TYR A 348 -8.18 24.21 -1.25
C TYR A 348 -7.95 24.67 -2.68
N TYR A 349 -8.34 23.82 -3.63
CA TYR A 349 -8.32 24.24 -5.04
C TYR A 349 -9.34 25.34 -5.27
N THR A 350 -8.95 26.31 -6.07
CA THR A 350 -9.89 27.36 -6.52
C THR A 350 -11.02 26.69 -7.31
N PRO A 351 -12.29 26.92 -6.95
CA PRO A 351 -13.41 26.34 -7.70
C PRO A 351 -13.31 26.60 -9.19
N PRO A 352 -13.52 25.59 -10.04
CA PRO A 352 -13.34 25.71 -11.49
C PRO A 352 -14.17 26.81 -12.15
N GLU A 353 -15.30 27.15 -11.57
CA GLU A 353 -16.15 28.28 -12.00
C GLU A 353 -15.41 29.61 -11.85
N ILE A 354 -14.68 29.79 -10.74
CA ILE A 354 -13.88 30.98 -10.48
C ILE A 354 -12.69 31.00 -11.44
N VAL A 355 -11.99 29.88 -11.61
CA VAL A 355 -10.87 29.78 -12.57
C VAL A 355 -11.33 30.15 -13.99
N ARG A 356 -12.45 29.59 -14.47
CA ARG A 356 -13.01 29.92 -15.77
C ARG A 356 -13.36 31.41 -15.88
N TYR A 357 -13.95 31.95 -14.84
CA TYR A 357 -14.26 33.39 -14.81
C TYR A 357 -12.99 34.25 -14.92
N MET A 358 -11.96 33.91 -14.12
CA MET A 358 -10.68 34.65 -14.14
C MET A 358 -10.01 34.57 -15.51
N VAL A 359 -9.90 33.38 -16.11
CA VAL A 359 -9.32 33.19 -17.45
C VAL A 359 -10.11 33.95 -18.50
N LYS A 360 -11.45 33.88 -18.46
CA LYS A 360 -12.31 34.59 -19.42
C LYS A 360 -12.17 36.12 -19.31
N VAL A 361 -12.21 36.63 -18.08
CA VAL A 361 -12.08 38.07 -17.83
C VAL A 361 -10.70 38.59 -18.27
N THR A 362 -9.64 37.82 -17.95
CA THR A 362 -8.28 38.14 -18.38
C THR A 362 -8.18 38.19 -19.92
N GLY A 363 -8.74 37.21 -20.61
CA GLY A 363 -8.79 37.19 -22.08
C GLY A 363 -9.57 38.38 -22.66
N GLU A 364 -10.70 38.75 -22.05
CA GLU A 364 -11.47 39.93 -22.49
C GLU A 364 -10.70 41.25 -22.30
N ILE A 365 -9.98 41.39 -21.17
CA ILE A 365 -9.13 42.55 -20.88
C ILE A 365 -8.01 42.66 -21.92
N LEU A 366 -7.31 41.53 -22.19
CA LEU A 366 -6.25 41.50 -23.20
C LEU A 366 -6.75 41.93 -24.59
N THR A 367 -7.90 41.39 -24.96
CA THR A 367 -8.48 41.76 -26.27
C THR A 367 -8.94 43.22 -26.33
N LYS A 368 -9.67 43.71 -25.33
CA LYS A 368 -10.30 45.05 -25.36
C LYS A 368 -9.29 46.17 -25.14
N HIS A 369 -8.29 45.98 -24.30
CA HIS A 369 -7.39 47.05 -23.89
C HIS A 369 -5.98 46.94 -24.48
N PHE A 370 -5.55 45.75 -24.89
CA PHE A 370 -4.21 45.51 -25.40
C PHE A 370 -4.18 45.01 -26.87
N GLY A 371 -5.33 44.70 -27.45
CA GLY A 371 -5.41 44.18 -28.81
C GLY A 371 -4.79 42.80 -28.98
N ILE A 372 -4.75 42.02 -27.89
CA ILE A 372 -4.18 40.67 -27.85
C ILE A 372 -5.31 39.65 -27.85
N ALA A 373 -5.36 38.80 -28.87
CA ALA A 373 -6.50 37.90 -29.10
C ALA A 373 -6.52 36.67 -28.22
N THR A 374 -5.35 36.21 -27.75
CA THR A 374 -5.22 34.95 -26.97
C THR A 374 -4.18 35.07 -25.87
N LEU A 375 -4.34 34.27 -24.83
CA LEU A 375 -3.35 34.12 -23.73
C LEU A 375 -2.02 33.50 -24.21
N ASN A 376 -2.01 32.82 -25.36
CA ASN A 376 -0.82 32.21 -25.96
C ASN A 376 -0.01 33.16 -26.85
N ASP A 377 -0.37 34.46 -26.90
CA ASP A 377 0.40 35.46 -27.66
C ASP A 377 1.76 35.66 -26.99
N GLU A 378 2.85 35.72 -27.76
CA GLU A 378 4.22 35.86 -27.29
C GLU A 378 4.48 37.11 -26.42
N ARG A 379 3.60 38.11 -26.52
CA ARG A 379 3.62 39.33 -25.70
C ARG A 379 3.04 39.14 -24.30
N VAL A 380 2.41 38.00 -24.04
CA VAL A 380 1.77 37.70 -22.74
C VAL A 380 2.71 36.90 -21.88
N ALA A 381 3.10 37.47 -20.75
CA ALA A 381 3.78 36.74 -19.68
C ALA A 381 2.77 36.46 -18.55
N ILE A 382 2.60 35.19 -18.22
CA ILE A 382 1.70 34.75 -17.12
C ILE A 382 2.55 34.45 -15.89
N LEU A 383 2.22 35.11 -14.78
CA LEU A 383 2.78 34.83 -13.47
C LEU A 383 1.63 34.46 -12.53
N ASP A 384 1.69 33.26 -12.03
CA ASP A 384 0.84 32.81 -10.91
C ASP A 384 1.73 32.65 -9.66
N PRO A 385 1.73 33.64 -8.74
CA PRO A 385 2.59 33.62 -7.56
C PRO A 385 2.09 32.67 -6.47
N ALA A 386 0.93 32.06 -6.65
CA ALA A 386 0.27 31.17 -5.69
C ALA A 386 -0.45 30.04 -6.42
N SER A 387 0.25 29.39 -7.34
CA SER A 387 -0.32 28.38 -8.26
C SER A 387 -0.96 27.19 -7.55
N GLY A 388 -0.70 27.02 -6.27
CA GLY A 388 -1.15 25.86 -5.51
C GLY A 388 -0.33 24.61 -5.85
N THR A 389 -0.82 23.47 -5.40
CA THR A 389 -0.21 22.15 -5.63
C THR A 389 -0.86 21.45 -6.81
#